data_c6786a31cc30abecc8b971ed991fdf88
#
_entry.id   c6786a31cc30abecc8b971ed991fdf88
#
_cell.length_a   1.000
_cell.length_b   1.000
_cell.length_c   1.000
_cell.angle_alpha   90.00
_cell.angle_beta   90.00
_cell.angle_gamma   90.00
#
_symmetry.space_group_name_H-M   'P 1'
#
loop_
_entity.id
_entity.type
_entity.pdbx_description
1 polymer ?
#
loop_
_entity_poly.entity_id
_entity_poly.type
_entity_poly.pdbx_seq_one_letter_code
_entity_poly.pdbx_strand_id
1 'polypeptide(L)'
;MILAGNKSQNKISNEEVASKTLECLKKSVPNEVPGIAFLSGGQSEVEATENLNLISKKNNTNFIMTYSYGRALQQSALKFWSKDIKNIEGTQQVFNHRAKMNTLAAQGKWSIELENK
;
A
#
# COMPACT_ATOMS: atom_id res chain seq x y z
N MET A 1 3.48 -0.17 -8.69
CA MET A 1 2.08 -0.04 -9.17
C MET A 1 2.05 0.92 -10.35
N ILE A 2 1.10 0.75 -11.25
CA ILE A 2 0.89 1.67 -12.37
C ILE A 2 0.03 2.84 -11.91
N LEU A 3 0.64 4.00 -11.82
CA LEU A 3 0.02 5.23 -11.32
C LEU A 3 0.14 6.35 -12.37
N ALA A 4 -0.78 7.31 -12.32
CA ALA A 4 -0.61 8.56 -13.05
C ALA A 4 0.56 9.34 -12.45
N GLY A 5 1.36 10.00 -13.30
CA GLY A 5 2.46 10.86 -12.84
C GLY A 5 1.94 12.02 -11.96
N ASN A 6 2.76 12.46 -11.01
CA ASN A 6 2.38 13.51 -10.05
C ASN A 6 1.92 14.82 -10.71
N LYS A 7 2.44 15.13 -11.89
CA LYS A 7 2.08 16.34 -12.65
C LYS A 7 1.02 16.09 -13.71
N SER A 8 0.51 14.87 -13.81
CA SER A 8 -0.53 14.54 -14.77
C SER A 8 -1.85 15.21 -14.38
N GLN A 9 -2.52 15.81 -15.36
CA GLN A 9 -3.87 16.33 -15.18
C GLN A 9 -4.92 15.22 -15.26
N ASN A 10 -4.57 14.08 -15.84
CA ASN A 10 -5.43 12.91 -15.95
C ASN A 10 -5.19 12.00 -14.75
N LYS A 11 -6.11 12.03 -13.79
CA LYS A 11 -6.09 11.12 -12.65
C LYS A 11 -6.85 9.86 -12.98
N ILE A 12 -6.35 8.72 -12.51
CA ILE A 12 -7.00 7.43 -12.67
C ILE A 12 -7.54 6.95 -11.30
N SER A 13 -8.62 6.18 -11.34
CA SER A 13 -9.20 5.59 -10.13
C SER A 13 -8.30 4.49 -9.56
N ASN A 14 -8.44 4.21 -8.26
CA ASN A 14 -7.71 3.12 -7.60
C ASN A 14 -8.08 1.76 -8.22
N GLU A 15 -9.32 1.59 -8.67
CA GLU A 15 -9.77 0.40 -9.42
C GLU A 15 -8.96 0.21 -10.72
N GLU A 16 -8.75 1.28 -11.44
CA GLU A 16 -7.97 1.25 -12.68
C GLU A 16 -6.49 0.99 -12.41
N VAL A 17 -5.92 1.59 -11.35
CA VAL A 17 -4.56 1.29 -10.88
C VAL A 17 -4.39 -0.20 -10.65
N ALA A 18 -5.31 -0.82 -9.92
CA ALA A 18 -5.25 -2.25 -9.62
C ALA A 18 -5.34 -3.11 -10.88
N SER A 19 -6.27 -2.81 -11.76
CA SER A 19 -6.47 -3.58 -13.00
C SER A 19 -5.27 -3.50 -13.95
N LYS A 20 -4.73 -2.31 -14.16
CA LYS A 20 -3.56 -2.10 -15.03
C LYS A 20 -2.29 -2.69 -14.42
N THR A 21 -2.13 -2.62 -13.11
CA THR A 21 -0.99 -3.23 -12.41
C THR A 21 -0.99 -4.75 -12.58
N LEU A 22 -2.12 -5.40 -12.36
CA LEU A 22 -2.25 -6.84 -12.55
C LEU A 22 -2.04 -7.26 -14.00
N GLU A 23 -2.58 -6.50 -14.96
CA GLU A 23 -2.37 -6.77 -16.38
C GLU A 23 -0.88 -6.71 -16.74
N CYS A 24 -0.16 -5.68 -16.28
CA CYS A 24 1.27 -5.52 -16.49
C CYS A 24 2.06 -6.69 -15.90
N LEU A 25 1.77 -7.07 -14.66
CA LEU A 25 2.45 -8.17 -13.98
C LEU A 25 2.26 -9.51 -14.71
N LYS A 26 1.03 -9.79 -15.17
CA LYS A 26 0.75 -11.01 -15.94
C LYS A 26 1.53 -11.10 -17.23
N LYS A 27 1.74 -9.97 -17.91
CA LYS A 27 2.45 -9.91 -19.17
C LYS A 27 3.97 -9.94 -19.01
N SER A 28 4.49 -9.44 -17.89
CA SER A 28 5.91 -9.14 -17.75
C SER A 28 6.65 -10.03 -16.76
N VAL A 29 5.96 -10.66 -15.81
CA VAL A 29 6.58 -11.46 -14.76
C VAL A 29 6.31 -12.95 -15.02
N PRO A 30 7.39 -13.80 -15.06
CA PRO A 30 7.22 -15.24 -15.21
C PRO A 30 6.37 -15.85 -14.09
N ASN A 31 5.56 -16.86 -14.44
CA ASN A 31 4.66 -17.53 -13.48
C ASN A 31 5.39 -18.22 -12.33
N GLU A 32 6.66 -18.54 -12.51
CA GLU A 32 7.51 -19.18 -11.49
C GLU A 32 7.93 -18.24 -10.36
N VAL A 33 7.77 -16.92 -10.55
CA VAL A 33 8.03 -15.93 -9.50
C VAL A 33 6.96 -16.06 -8.42
N PRO A 34 7.32 -16.32 -7.14
CA PRO A 34 6.34 -16.66 -6.13
C PRO A 34 5.54 -15.47 -5.61
N GLY A 35 6.10 -14.27 -5.65
CA GLY A 35 5.42 -13.11 -5.08
C GLY A 35 5.91 -11.78 -5.60
N ILE A 36 5.12 -10.74 -5.31
CA ILE A 36 5.35 -9.36 -5.71
C ILE A 36 5.33 -8.48 -4.46
N ALA A 37 6.41 -7.74 -4.22
CA ALA A 37 6.49 -6.75 -3.16
C ALA A 37 6.43 -5.34 -3.78
N PHE A 38 5.37 -4.60 -3.49
CA PHE A 38 5.17 -3.26 -4.06
C PHE A 38 5.91 -2.19 -3.27
N LEU A 39 6.45 -1.22 -3.98
CA LEU A 39 6.89 0.06 -3.42
C LEU A 39 5.71 1.05 -3.43
N SER A 40 5.73 2.03 -2.54
CA SER A 40 4.66 3.05 -2.47
C SER A 40 4.76 4.14 -3.55
N GLY A 41 5.96 4.44 -4.04
CA GLY A 41 6.17 5.31 -5.21
C GLY A 41 5.59 6.71 -5.09
N GLY A 42 5.62 7.33 -3.92
CA GLY A 42 5.12 8.69 -3.71
C GLY A 42 3.63 8.77 -3.37
N GLN A 43 2.92 7.66 -3.28
CA GLN A 43 1.54 7.61 -2.78
C GLN A 43 1.49 8.00 -1.29
N SER A 44 0.33 8.53 -0.84
CA SER A 44 0.06 8.68 0.58
C SER A 44 -0.04 7.29 1.25
N GLU A 45 0.04 7.25 2.57
CA GLU A 45 -0.09 5.98 3.32
C GLU A 45 -1.40 5.27 3.02
N VAL A 46 -2.53 6.00 3.09
CA VAL A 46 -3.85 5.43 2.87
C VAL A 46 -4.04 5.02 1.41
N GLU A 47 -3.59 5.85 0.47
CA GLU A 47 -3.66 5.52 -0.97
C GLU A 47 -2.88 4.25 -1.30
N ALA A 48 -1.66 4.13 -0.79
CA ALA A 48 -0.84 2.94 -1.00
C ALA A 48 -1.47 1.68 -0.39
N THR A 49 -2.09 1.82 0.78
CA THR A 49 -2.83 0.73 1.44
C THR A 49 -4.05 0.32 0.62
N GLU A 50 -4.85 1.29 0.16
CA GLU A 50 -6.05 1.04 -0.64
C GLU A 50 -5.71 0.35 -1.97
N ASN A 51 -4.70 0.86 -2.68
CA ASN A 51 -4.28 0.28 -3.96
C ASN A 51 -3.77 -1.15 -3.77
N LEU A 52 -2.98 -1.42 -2.74
CA LEU A 52 -2.55 -2.78 -2.41
C LEU A 52 -3.75 -3.69 -2.13
N ASN A 53 -4.72 -3.21 -1.37
CA ASN A 53 -5.93 -3.95 -1.05
C ASN A 53 -6.74 -4.33 -2.30
N LEU A 54 -6.92 -3.39 -3.22
CA LEU A 54 -7.63 -3.63 -4.47
C LEU A 54 -6.88 -4.61 -5.37
N ILE A 55 -5.57 -4.47 -5.47
CA ILE A 55 -4.73 -5.42 -6.22
C ILE A 55 -4.88 -6.83 -5.62
N SER A 56 -4.83 -6.95 -4.31
CA SER A 56 -4.95 -8.24 -3.62
C SER A 56 -6.34 -8.86 -3.79
N LYS A 57 -7.40 -8.06 -3.72
CA LYS A 57 -8.77 -8.52 -3.98
C LYS A 57 -8.98 -9.01 -5.41
N LYS A 58 -8.40 -8.31 -6.38
CA LYS A 58 -8.53 -8.63 -7.80
C LYS A 58 -7.51 -9.66 -8.28
N ASN A 59 -6.58 -10.05 -7.42
CA ASN A 59 -5.49 -10.96 -7.78
C ASN A 59 -6.03 -12.32 -8.24
N ASN A 60 -5.86 -12.60 -9.51
CA ASN A 60 -6.19 -13.87 -10.13
C ASN A 60 -4.93 -14.58 -10.68
N THR A 61 -3.76 -14.22 -10.14
CA THR A 61 -2.47 -14.82 -10.46
C THR A 61 -2.04 -15.76 -9.32
N ASN A 62 -0.93 -16.48 -9.56
CA ASN A 62 -0.27 -17.29 -8.52
C ASN A 62 0.65 -16.45 -7.62
N PHE A 63 0.83 -15.16 -7.90
CA PHE A 63 1.71 -14.30 -7.11
C PHE A 63 1.10 -13.98 -5.74
N ILE A 64 1.90 -14.11 -4.69
CA ILE A 64 1.58 -13.59 -3.36
C ILE A 64 1.86 -12.08 -3.38
N MET A 65 0.86 -11.28 -3.09
CA MET A 65 0.99 -9.82 -3.04
C MET A 65 1.40 -9.37 -1.64
N THR A 66 2.43 -8.52 -1.58
CA THR A 66 2.90 -7.92 -0.33
C THR A 66 3.45 -6.52 -0.59
N TYR A 67 4.03 -5.90 0.42
CA TYR A 67 4.53 -4.53 0.33
C TYR A 67 5.94 -4.40 0.91
N SER A 68 6.67 -3.43 0.36
CA SER A 68 7.96 -2.96 0.88
C SER A 68 7.91 -1.43 0.88
N TYR A 69 7.07 -0.88 1.75
CA TYR A 69 6.84 0.56 1.83
C TYR A 69 7.85 1.24 2.75
N GLY A 70 8.43 2.33 2.28
CA GLY A 70 9.26 3.21 3.09
C GLY A 70 8.38 4.31 3.72
N ARG A 71 8.24 5.45 3.02
CA ARG A 71 7.46 6.59 3.52
C ARG A 71 6.00 6.25 3.82
N ALA A 72 5.36 5.46 3.00
CA ALA A 72 3.98 5.07 3.21
C ALA A 72 3.77 4.13 4.42
N LEU A 73 4.84 3.64 5.03
CA LEU A 73 4.78 2.89 6.28
C LEU A 73 5.15 3.76 7.50
N GLN A 74 6.04 4.72 7.32
CA GLN A 74 6.69 5.42 8.43
C GLN A 74 6.22 6.86 8.62
N GLN A 75 5.61 7.48 7.62
CA GLN A 75 5.38 8.93 7.59
C GLN A 75 4.56 9.44 8.78
N SER A 76 3.45 8.79 9.11
CA SER A 76 2.61 9.18 10.26
C SER A 76 3.35 8.99 11.58
N ALA A 77 4.12 7.91 11.72
CA ALA A 77 4.90 7.67 12.93
C ALA A 77 6.00 8.72 13.12
N LEU A 78 6.72 9.07 12.05
CA LEU A 78 7.73 10.12 12.08
C LEU A 78 7.13 11.48 12.43
N LYS A 79 5.98 11.81 11.85
CA LYS A 79 5.25 13.04 12.12
C LYS A 79 4.76 13.10 13.56
N PHE A 80 4.25 12.00 14.09
CA PHE A 80 3.83 11.89 15.49
C PHE A 80 5.04 12.05 16.43
N TRP A 81 6.12 11.33 16.16
CA TRP A 81 7.36 11.40 16.95
C TRP A 81 7.98 12.79 16.96
N SER A 82 7.94 13.51 15.85
CA SER A 82 8.50 14.87 15.76
C SER A 82 7.80 15.87 16.68
N LYS A 83 6.58 15.60 17.10
CA LYS A 83 5.82 16.49 18.02
C LYS A 83 6.22 16.28 19.48
N ASP A 84 6.56 15.04 19.85
CA ASP A 84 7.00 14.68 21.19
C ASP A 84 7.90 13.44 21.12
N ILE A 85 9.21 13.69 21.05
CA ILE A 85 10.22 12.62 20.92
C ILE A 85 10.30 11.70 22.14
N LYS A 86 9.71 12.10 23.28
CA LYS A 86 9.66 11.27 24.48
C LYS A 86 8.51 10.28 24.47
N ASN A 87 7.49 10.50 23.66
CA ASN A 87 6.34 9.61 23.54
C ASN A 87 6.65 8.44 22.60
N ILE A 88 7.51 7.55 23.05
CA ILE A 88 7.95 6.38 22.29
C ILE A 88 6.79 5.42 22.07
N GLU A 89 6.01 5.14 23.11
CA GLU A 89 4.88 4.20 23.06
C GLU A 89 3.83 4.65 22.05
N GLY A 90 3.44 5.94 22.09
CA GLY A 90 2.48 6.49 21.12
C GLY A 90 2.99 6.41 19.68
N THR A 91 4.28 6.66 19.47
CA THR A 91 4.91 6.55 18.15
C THR A 91 4.87 5.10 17.65
N GLN A 92 5.17 4.14 18.50
CA GLN A 92 5.11 2.72 18.16
C GLN A 92 3.68 2.28 17.81
N GLN A 93 2.68 2.78 18.54
CA GLN A 93 1.28 2.48 18.26
C GLN A 93 0.86 3.00 16.86
N VAL A 94 1.26 4.21 16.50
CA VAL A 94 0.99 4.80 15.17
C VAL A 94 1.65 3.95 14.08
N PHE A 95 2.90 3.55 14.28
CA PHE A 95 3.60 2.69 13.33
C PHE A 95 2.93 1.32 13.18
N ASN A 96 2.60 0.69 14.29
CA ASN A 96 1.93 -0.61 14.31
C ASN A 96 0.56 -0.56 13.63
N HIS A 97 -0.18 0.53 13.80
CA HIS A 97 -1.46 0.71 13.11
C HIS A 97 -1.27 0.66 11.60
N ARG A 98 -0.32 1.43 11.05
CA ARG A 98 -0.07 1.43 9.61
C ARG A 98 0.42 0.07 9.11
N ALA A 99 1.30 -0.59 9.84
CA ALA A 99 1.76 -1.94 9.50
C ALA A 99 0.60 -2.94 9.47
N LYS A 100 -0.31 -2.87 10.44
CA LYS A 100 -1.52 -3.70 10.48
C LYS A 100 -2.43 -3.44 9.28
N MET A 101 -2.67 -2.17 8.94
CA MET A 101 -3.50 -1.81 7.78
C MET A 101 -2.91 -2.36 6.48
N ASN A 102 -1.60 -2.23 6.29
CA ASN A 102 -0.92 -2.78 5.12
C ASN A 102 -0.95 -4.31 5.08
N THR A 103 -0.86 -4.98 6.21
CA THR A 103 -0.99 -6.44 6.29
C THR A 103 -2.39 -6.90 5.88
N LEU A 104 -3.43 -6.21 6.35
CA LEU A 104 -4.80 -6.47 5.94
C LEU A 104 -5.01 -6.21 4.45
N ALA A 105 -4.42 -5.14 3.94
CA ALA A 105 -4.47 -4.82 2.51
C ALA A 105 -3.81 -5.90 1.65
N ALA A 106 -2.66 -6.42 2.07
CA ALA A 106 -1.98 -7.52 1.38
C ALA A 106 -2.85 -8.78 1.30
N GLN A 107 -3.78 -8.95 2.24
CA GLN A 107 -4.75 -10.05 2.26
C GLN A 107 -6.08 -9.70 1.58
N GLY A 108 -6.26 -8.48 1.08
CA GLY A 108 -7.52 -8.00 0.52
C GLY A 108 -8.63 -7.82 1.56
N LYS A 109 -8.27 -7.61 2.82
CA LYS A 109 -9.22 -7.52 3.97
C LYS A 109 -9.30 -6.13 4.58
N TRP A 110 -8.62 -5.16 4.01
CA TRP A 110 -8.67 -3.78 4.49
C TRP A 110 -9.93 -3.06 4.00
N SER A 111 -10.44 -2.15 4.83
CA SER A 111 -11.47 -1.17 4.46
C SER A 111 -11.16 0.15 5.15
N ILE A 112 -11.73 1.24 4.63
CA ILE A 112 -11.46 2.59 5.13
C ILE A 112 -11.93 2.77 6.59
N GLU A 113 -12.95 2.05 7.03
CA GLU A 113 -13.45 2.12 8.40
C GLU A 113 -12.41 1.66 9.41
N LEU A 114 -11.49 0.78 9.00
CA LEU A 114 -10.43 0.26 9.86
C LEU A 114 -9.36 1.31 10.18
N GLU A 115 -9.23 2.34 9.34
CA GLU A 115 -8.29 3.43 9.59
C GLU A 115 -8.58 4.20 10.88
N ASN A 116 -9.84 4.23 11.30
CA ASN A 116 -10.31 5.01 12.45
C ASN A 116 -10.48 4.18 13.74
N LYS A 117 -10.02 2.95 13.72
CA LYS A 117 -10.13 2.04 14.88
C LYS A 117 -8.83 1.94 15.71
#